data_13d1824ae09d736c5c4cd0257075977e
#
_entry.id   13d1824ae09d736c5c4cd0257075977e
#
_cell.length_a   1.000
_cell.length_b   1.000
_cell.length_c   1.000
_cell.angle_alpha   90.00
_cell.angle_beta   90.00
_cell.angle_gamma   90.00
#
_symmetry.space_group_name_H-M   'P 1'
#
loop_
_entity.id
_entity.type
_entity.pdbx_description
1 polymer ?
#
loop_
_entity_poly.entity_id
_entity_poly.type
_entity_poly.pdbx_seq_one_letter_code
_entity_poly.pdbx_strand_id
1 'polypeptide(L)'
;MLDANDARVFDALVIGSGPAGTIIASALAEQGLKVQGLTATPLNTIWPNTYGIWRDELELLDLTHLLGHSWTNCVSYFSKGEVTHERTYSFFDKTKFQQHFLDICEKFGVSWVKGNAKLIEHQATHSSVTLTSGDVLKARIVVDASGHKPVFIKRKGDPTIAYQAAYGIMGRFSSPPVHDNQMVLMDFGSDHLSESDRKQNSPTFLYAMGFGDGLYFVEETSLSSDPALGFDLLERRLQSRLKSRGIEVLEEHYIERCLFPMNLPMPSFDQPIVAFGGAASMVHPASGYSIGAQLRRAPDLAIAIASAIQSETASPYEIAQAGWKGLWPDDCLRKYYLYRFGLEKLMRFDEAQLNHFFETFFALKTPQWSGFLSDKLTTIELIGAMLNLFAKSPNDVRWGLMQFLGTEGSLFWEFLKV
;
A
#
# COMPACT_ATOMS: atom_id res chain seq x y z
N MET A 1 -33.40 -20.32 24.03
CA MET A 1 -33.62 -20.24 22.60
C MET A 1 -33.81 -18.75 22.32
N LEU A 2 -32.77 -18.07 21.86
CA LEU A 2 -32.89 -16.71 21.38
C LEU A 2 -33.57 -16.78 20.01
N ASP A 3 -34.60 -15.98 19.82
CA ASP A 3 -35.36 -15.93 18.57
C ASP A 3 -34.42 -15.69 17.38
N ALA A 4 -34.39 -16.65 16.46
CA ALA A 4 -33.49 -16.63 15.27
C ALA A 4 -33.88 -15.58 14.22
N ASN A 5 -34.75 -14.62 14.55
CA ASN A 5 -35.35 -13.69 13.58
C ASN A 5 -35.07 -12.19 13.83
N ASP A 6 -34.32 -11.84 14.86
CA ASP A 6 -33.96 -10.42 15.12
C ASP A 6 -32.42 -10.23 15.07
N ALA A 7 -31.83 -10.54 13.91
CA ALA A 7 -30.43 -10.23 13.68
C ALA A 7 -30.25 -8.70 13.73
N ARG A 8 -29.63 -8.23 14.81
CA ARG A 8 -29.32 -6.81 15.05
C ARG A 8 -28.65 -6.20 13.81
N VAL A 9 -29.19 -5.12 13.30
CA VAL A 9 -28.58 -4.34 12.22
C VAL A 9 -27.54 -3.40 12.83
N PHE A 10 -26.28 -3.56 12.43
CA PHE A 10 -25.20 -2.64 12.76
C PHE A 10 -25.20 -1.42 11.84
N ASP A 11 -24.55 -0.33 12.25
CA ASP A 11 -24.36 0.81 11.35
C ASP A 11 -23.37 0.45 10.25
N ALA A 12 -22.26 -0.18 10.60
CA ALA A 12 -21.26 -0.63 9.64
C ALA A 12 -20.76 -2.07 9.93
N LEU A 13 -20.50 -2.83 8.88
CA LEU A 13 -19.78 -4.11 8.91
C LEU A 13 -18.48 -3.98 8.14
N VAL A 14 -17.33 -4.21 8.82
CA VAL A 14 -16.00 -4.17 8.21
C VAL A 14 -15.51 -5.60 7.95
N ILE A 15 -15.21 -5.93 6.70
CA ILE A 15 -14.68 -7.24 6.31
C ILE A 15 -13.15 -7.20 6.27
N GLY A 16 -12.50 -7.93 7.17
CA GLY A 16 -11.04 -8.01 7.29
C GLY A 16 -10.52 -7.37 8.57
N SER A 17 -9.49 -7.98 9.16
CA SER A 17 -8.82 -7.55 10.41
C SER A 17 -7.32 -7.28 10.22
N GLY A 18 -6.90 -7.09 8.99
CA GLY A 18 -5.56 -6.54 8.68
C GLY A 18 -5.45 -5.05 9.05
N PRO A 19 -4.32 -4.40 8.79
CA PRO A 19 -4.12 -2.97 9.10
C PRO A 19 -5.28 -2.09 8.60
N ALA A 20 -5.68 -2.24 7.34
CA ALA A 20 -6.80 -1.48 6.77
C ALA A 20 -8.11 -1.69 7.54
N GLY A 21 -8.43 -2.94 7.87
CA GLY A 21 -9.68 -3.28 8.55
C GLY A 21 -9.76 -2.72 9.97
N THR A 22 -8.68 -2.83 10.74
CA THR A 22 -8.65 -2.28 12.11
C THR A 22 -8.62 -0.75 12.14
N ILE A 23 -7.87 -0.11 11.22
CA ILE A 23 -7.85 1.35 11.08
C ILE A 23 -9.25 1.89 10.74
N ILE A 24 -9.94 1.30 9.75
CA ILE A 24 -11.26 1.84 9.38
C ILE A 24 -12.35 1.49 10.39
N ALA A 25 -12.27 0.32 11.02
CA ALA A 25 -13.22 -0.06 12.07
C ALA A 25 -13.12 0.87 13.28
N SER A 26 -11.90 1.20 13.71
CA SER A 26 -11.66 2.18 14.79
C SER A 26 -12.19 3.56 14.42
N ALA A 27 -11.87 4.07 13.22
CA ALA A 27 -12.31 5.38 12.76
C ALA A 27 -13.84 5.50 12.68
N LEU A 28 -14.53 4.46 12.19
CA LEU A 28 -16.01 4.42 12.18
C LEU A 28 -16.59 4.42 13.60
N ALA A 29 -16.00 3.64 14.51
CA ALA A 29 -16.48 3.56 15.89
C ALA A 29 -16.25 4.88 16.66
N GLU A 30 -15.14 5.59 16.39
CA GLU A 30 -14.88 6.92 16.94
C GLU A 30 -15.90 7.98 16.50
N GLN A 31 -16.57 7.79 15.34
CA GLN A 31 -17.71 8.60 14.91
C GLN A 31 -19.03 8.20 15.61
N GLY A 32 -18.99 7.30 16.58
CA GLY A 32 -20.16 6.84 17.34
C GLY A 32 -21.01 5.79 16.64
N LEU A 33 -20.53 5.20 15.53
CA LEU A 33 -21.25 4.15 14.82
C LEU A 33 -21.13 2.80 15.55
N LYS A 34 -22.19 2.00 15.50
CA LYS A 34 -22.19 0.60 15.96
C LYS A 34 -21.52 -0.26 14.89
N VAL A 35 -20.25 -0.61 15.12
CA VAL A 35 -19.42 -1.33 14.15
C VAL A 35 -19.33 -2.80 14.52
N GLN A 36 -19.49 -3.67 13.52
CA GLN A 36 -19.12 -5.08 13.58
C GLN A 36 -17.95 -5.36 12.63
N GLY A 37 -16.96 -6.07 13.09
CA GLY A 37 -15.85 -6.56 12.29
C GLY A 37 -16.00 -8.06 11.98
N LEU A 38 -15.61 -8.45 10.77
CA LEU A 38 -15.52 -9.85 10.34
C LEU A 38 -14.06 -10.21 10.10
N THR A 39 -13.56 -11.24 10.78
CA THR A 39 -12.17 -11.69 10.68
C THR A 39 -12.06 -13.16 10.30
N ALA A 40 -11.20 -13.49 9.36
CA ALA A 40 -10.91 -14.88 8.99
C ALA A 40 -10.00 -15.59 10.01
N THR A 41 -9.12 -14.84 10.69
CA THR A 41 -8.12 -15.34 11.65
C THR A 41 -8.37 -14.76 13.04
N PRO A 42 -7.83 -15.33 14.12
CA PRO A 42 -7.87 -14.70 15.43
C PRO A 42 -7.29 -13.29 15.41
N LEU A 43 -7.91 -12.34 16.13
CA LEU A 43 -7.51 -10.92 16.13
C LEU A 43 -6.08 -10.68 16.65
N ASN A 44 -5.61 -11.55 17.54
CA ASN A 44 -4.26 -11.50 18.09
C ASN A 44 -3.19 -12.13 17.18
N THR A 45 -3.58 -12.63 16.01
CA THR A 45 -2.60 -13.10 15.02
C THR A 45 -1.82 -11.91 14.48
N ILE A 46 -0.52 -11.87 14.75
CA ILE A 46 0.36 -10.78 14.30
C ILE A 46 0.38 -10.72 12.76
N TRP A 47 0.26 -9.52 12.23
CA TRP A 47 0.30 -9.31 10.79
C TRP A 47 1.64 -9.75 10.19
N PRO A 48 1.63 -10.49 9.08
CA PRO A 48 2.84 -11.14 8.58
C PRO A 48 3.89 -10.17 8.03
N ASN A 49 3.48 -9.08 7.38
CA ASN A 49 4.40 -8.20 6.66
C ASN A 49 5.06 -7.16 7.58
N THR A 50 6.20 -6.65 7.16
CA THR A 50 6.79 -5.43 7.72
C THR A 50 6.09 -4.21 7.13
N TYR A 51 6.04 -3.11 7.89
CA TYR A 51 5.43 -1.85 7.45
C TYR A 51 6.41 -0.71 7.70
N GLY A 52 6.91 -0.16 6.60
CA GLY A 52 7.80 0.98 6.63
C GLY A 52 7.06 2.29 6.35
N ILE A 53 7.56 3.39 6.93
CA ILE A 53 6.99 4.73 6.75
C ILE A 53 8.06 5.80 6.98
N TRP A 54 7.93 6.93 6.32
CA TRP A 54 8.70 8.11 6.68
C TRP A 54 8.15 8.71 7.97
N ARG A 55 9.03 8.92 8.97
CA ARG A 55 8.65 9.36 10.32
C ARG A 55 7.79 10.62 10.33
N ASP A 56 8.09 11.60 9.47
CA ASP A 56 7.35 12.86 9.36
C ASP A 56 5.88 12.68 8.93
N GLU A 57 5.52 11.53 8.37
CA GLU A 57 4.11 11.21 8.08
C GLU A 57 3.31 10.91 9.35
N LEU A 58 3.94 10.31 10.37
CA LEU A 58 3.29 10.00 11.63
C LEU A 58 3.37 11.14 12.65
N GLU A 59 4.37 12.01 12.55
CA GLU A 59 4.47 13.21 13.41
C GLU A 59 3.24 14.10 13.25
N LEU A 60 2.72 14.25 12.04
CA LEU A 60 1.49 15.01 11.77
C LEU A 60 0.22 14.36 12.33
N LEU A 61 0.27 13.07 12.67
CA LEU A 61 -0.86 12.29 13.16
C LEU A 61 -0.73 11.96 14.68
N ASP A 62 0.36 12.39 15.30
CA ASP A 62 0.72 12.06 16.70
C ASP A 62 0.80 10.54 16.96
N LEU A 63 1.25 9.78 15.95
CA LEU A 63 1.35 8.32 15.98
C LEU A 63 2.79 7.79 16.02
N THR A 64 3.78 8.63 16.31
CA THR A 64 5.19 8.22 16.34
C THR A 64 5.51 7.19 17.43
N HIS A 65 4.68 7.08 18.46
CA HIS A 65 4.78 6.07 19.51
C HIS A 65 4.56 4.63 19.01
N LEU A 66 3.99 4.46 17.80
CA LEU A 66 3.79 3.17 17.14
C LEU A 66 5.04 2.68 16.39
N LEU A 67 6.08 3.52 16.30
CA LEU A 67 7.31 3.15 15.62
C LEU A 67 8.16 2.22 16.49
N GLY A 68 8.79 1.26 15.83
CA GLY A 68 9.80 0.39 16.41
C GLY A 68 11.21 0.96 16.19
N HIS A 69 11.82 0.65 15.04
CA HIS A 69 13.15 1.13 14.70
C HIS A 69 13.09 2.31 13.71
N SER A 70 14.06 3.22 13.79
CA SER A 70 14.16 4.40 12.92
C SER A 70 15.59 4.61 12.47
N TRP A 71 15.75 4.99 11.19
CA TRP A 71 17.04 5.27 10.55
C TRP A 71 17.08 6.71 10.06
N THR A 72 18.10 7.44 10.49
CA THR A 72 18.39 8.80 10.00
C THR A 72 19.40 8.79 8.85
N ASN A 73 20.19 7.72 8.73
CA ASN A 73 21.10 7.49 7.62
C ASN A 73 20.36 6.71 6.52
N CYS A 74 19.57 7.42 5.71
CA CYS A 74 18.81 6.84 4.59
C CYS A 74 19.50 7.16 3.28
N VAL A 75 19.82 6.15 2.48
CA VAL A 75 20.53 6.30 1.21
C VAL A 75 19.92 5.49 0.08
N SER A 76 20.27 5.83 -1.16
CA SER A 76 20.09 4.99 -2.35
C SER A 76 21.38 4.95 -3.15
N TYR A 77 21.58 3.88 -3.90
CA TYR A 77 22.74 3.71 -4.79
C TYR A 77 22.27 3.58 -6.24
N PHE A 78 22.78 4.46 -7.08
CA PHE A 78 22.51 4.51 -8.50
C PHE A 78 23.84 4.57 -9.30
N SER A 79 23.77 4.74 -10.63
CA SER A 79 24.94 4.72 -11.50
C SER A 79 26.00 5.78 -11.15
N LYS A 80 25.61 6.95 -10.61
CA LYS A 80 26.56 7.99 -10.18
C LYS A 80 27.01 7.88 -8.72
N GLY A 81 26.57 6.83 -8.02
CA GLY A 81 26.95 6.57 -6.64
C GLY A 81 25.83 6.79 -5.62
N GLU A 82 26.20 7.12 -4.40
CA GLU A 82 25.29 7.28 -3.27
C GLU A 82 24.50 8.58 -3.34
N VAL A 83 23.22 8.49 -3.04
CA VAL A 83 22.29 9.60 -2.84
C VAL A 83 21.76 9.52 -1.41
N THR A 84 22.04 10.53 -0.60
CA THR A 84 21.54 10.65 0.78
C THR A 84 20.15 11.27 0.79
N HIS A 85 19.26 10.69 1.60
CA HIS A 85 17.90 11.20 1.84
C HIS A 85 17.84 11.87 3.21
N GLU A 86 17.66 13.16 3.25
CA GLU A 86 17.55 13.94 4.49
C GLU A 86 16.17 13.77 5.15
N ARG A 87 15.79 12.51 5.41
CA ARG A 87 14.54 12.13 6.08
C ARG A 87 14.80 10.91 6.94
N THR A 88 14.05 10.79 8.01
CA THR A 88 14.06 9.59 8.87
C THR A 88 13.05 8.57 8.36
N TYR A 89 13.52 7.37 8.05
CA TYR A 89 12.67 6.21 7.76
C TYR A 89 12.47 5.36 8.99
N SER A 90 11.32 4.72 9.12
CA SER A 90 11.01 3.92 10.31
C SER A 90 10.19 2.69 9.94
N PHE A 91 10.36 1.62 10.72
CA PHE A 91 9.40 0.51 10.73
C PHE A 91 8.44 0.67 11.89
N PHE A 92 7.19 0.30 11.66
CA PHE A 92 6.25 0.12 12.75
C PHE A 92 6.68 -1.05 13.66
N ASP A 93 6.52 -0.87 14.97
CA ASP A 93 6.40 -2.01 15.87
C ASP A 93 5.04 -2.67 15.58
N LYS A 94 5.05 -3.82 14.91
CA LYS A 94 3.82 -4.51 14.44
C LYS A 94 2.86 -4.80 15.58
N THR A 95 3.37 -5.17 16.74
CA THR A 95 2.56 -5.48 17.93
C THR A 95 1.90 -4.21 18.47
N LYS A 96 2.66 -3.13 18.66
CA LYS A 96 2.10 -1.85 19.10
C LYS A 96 1.10 -1.28 18.10
N PHE A 97 1.42 -1.36 16.82
CA PHE A 97 0.57 -0.86 15.75
C PHE A 97 -0.78 -1.60 15.71
N GLN A 98 -0.75 -2.92 15.74
CA GLN A 98 -1.96 -3.74 15.78
C GLN A 98 -2.76 -3.51 17.05
N GLN A 99 -2.10 -3.52 18.21
CA GLN A 99 -2.75 -3.37 19.50
C GLN A 99 -3.42 -1.99 19.63
N HIS A 100 -2.75 -0.92 19.20
CA HIS A 100 -3.30 0.44 19.24
C HIS A 100 -4.70 0.53 18.60
N PHE A 101 -4.87 -0.01 17.39
CA PHE A 101 -6.17 0.03 16.71
C PHE A 101 -7.18 -0.97 17.30
N LEU A 102 -6.72 -2.10 17.83
CA LEU A 102 -7.59 -3.02 18.55
C LEU A 102 -8.08 -2.42 19.87
N ASP A 103 -7.24 -1.69 20.61
CA ASP A 103 -7.64 -1.00 21.85
C ASP A 103 -8.68 0.09 21.56
N ILE A 104 -8.53 0.84 20.45
CA ILE A 104 -9.55 1.81 20.03
C ILE A 104 -10.85 1.07 19.67
N CYS A 105 -10.78 0.00 18.91
CA CYS A 105 -11.94 -0.82 18.58
C CYS A 105 -12.66 -1.32 19.85
N GLU A 106 -11.94 -1.82 20.84
CA GLU A 106 -12.48 -2.28 22.12
C GLU A 106 -13.12 -1.14 22.90
N LYS A 107 -12.38 -0.03 23.04
CA LYS A 107 -12.84 1.19 23.75
C LYS A 107 -14.17 1.71 23.22
N PHE A 108 -14.37 1.69 21.91
CA PHE A 108 -15.60 2.17 21.25
C PHE A 108 -16.60 1.06 20.91
N GLY A 109 -16.40 -0.15 21.44
CA GLY A 109 -17.38 -1.23 21.41
C GLY A 109 -17.53 -1.93 20.05
N VAL A 110 -16.47 -1.98 19.22
CA VAL A 110 -16.45 -2.80 18.00
C VAL A 110 -16.52 -4.27 18.38
N SER A 111 -17.53 -4.98 17.87
CA SER A 111 -17.64 -6.41 18.04
C SER A 111 -17.04 -7.17 16.87
N TRP A 112 -16.26 -8.22 17.11
CA TRP A 112 -15.64 -9.03 16.07
C TRP A 112 -16.22 -10.43 15.99
N VAL A 113 -16.56 -10.86 14.78
CA VAL A 113 -17.04 -12.22 14.48
C VAL A 113 -15.98 -12.93 13.63
N LYS A 114 -15.64 -14.16 14.00
CA LYS A 114 -14.76 -15.01 13.21
C LYS A 114 -15.56 -15.70 12.10
N GLY A 115 -15.14 -15.53 10.85
CA GLY A 115 -15.78 -16.15 9.69
C GLY A 115 -15.26 -15.55 8.38
N ASN A 116 -15.77 -16.10 7.29
CA ASN A 116 -15.52 -15.59 5.94
C ASN A 116 -16.83 -15.21 5.28
N ALA A 117 -16.90 -14.02 4.69
CA ALA A 117 -18.04 -13.61 3.90
C ALA A 117 -18.12 -14.46 2.62
N LYS A 118 -19.32 -14.94 2.30
CA LYS A 118 -19.61 -15.74 1.11
C LYS A 118 -20.44 -14.99 0.09
N LEU A 119 -21.43 -14.24 0.57
CA LEU A 119 -22.37 -13.50 -0.28
C LEU A 119 -22.78 -12.21 0.42
N ILE A 120 -23.01 -11.17 -0.33
CA ILE A 120 -23.61 -9.92 0.14
C ILE A 120 -24.85 -9.63 -0.69
N GLU A 121 -25.97 -9.40 -0.01
CA GLU A 121 -27.24 -9.02 -0.61
C GLU A 121 -27.65 -7.64 -0.06
N HIS A 122 -28.06 -6.75 -0.93
CA HIS A 122 -28.41 -5.39 -0.56
C HIS A 122 -29.92 -5.21 -0.60
N GLN A 123 -30.51 -4.73 0.52
CA GLN A 123 -31.91 -4.40 0.66
C GLN A 123 -32.07 -2.87 0.67
N ALA A 124 -33.29 -2.39 0.82
CA ALA A 124 -33.60 -0.96 0.79
C ALA A 124 -32.85 -0.17 1.88
N THR A 125 -32.72 -0.71 3.10
CA THR A 125 -32.16 0.00 4.27
C THR A 125 -30.88 -0.62 4.85
N HIS A 126 -30.53 -1.83 4.45
CA HIS A 126 -29.35 -2.54 4.96
C HIS A 126 -28.83 -3.58 3.97
N SER A 127 -27.64 -4.08 4.23
CA SER A 127 -27.04 -5.22 3.53
C SER A 127 -26.97 -6.43 4.45
N SER A 128 -27.18 -7.63 3.90
CA SER A 128 -27.02 -8.92 4.58
C SER A 128 -25.77 -9.60 4.06
N VAL A 129 -24.87 -9.97 4.95
CA VAL A 129 -23.63 -10.69 4.64
C VAL A 129 -23.76 -12.11 5.14
N THR A 130 -23.90 -13.08 4.23
CA THR A 130 -23.93 -14.51 4.54
C THR A 130 -22.52 -15.04 4.66
N LEU A 131 -22.20 -15.66 5.79
CA LEU A 131 -20.93 -16.30 6.05
C LEU A 131 -20.85 -17.70 5.45
N THR A 132 -19.64 -18.25 5.35
CA THR A 132 -19.43 -19.65 4.92
C THR A 132 -20.03 -20.66 5.89
N SER A 133 -20.25 -20.30 7.16
CA SER A 133 -20.98 -21.09 8.17
C SER A 133 -22.49 -21.16 7.93
N GLY A 134 -23.04 -20.23 7.15
CA GLY A 134 -24.49 -20.03 6.96
C GLY A 134 -25.08 -18.94 7.84
N ASP A 135 -24.33 -18.41 8.82
CA ASP A 135 -24.77 -17.27 9.62
C ASP A 135 -24.93 -16.01 8.77
N VAL A 136 -25.83 -15.10 9.17
CA VAL A 136 -26.10 -13.85 8.46
C VAL A 136 -25.83 -12.67 9.38
N LEU A 137 -24.99 -11.74 8.94
CA LEU A 137 -24.73 -10.46 9.58
C LEU A 137 -25.43 -9.37 8.80
N LYS A 138 -25.96 -8.35 9.50
CA LYS A 138 -26.68 -7.24 8.86
C LYS A 138 -26.08 -5.91 9.25
N ALA A 139 -25.87 -5.02 8.26
CA ALA A 139 -25.40 -3.68 8.51
C ALA A 139 -25.98 -2.68 7.49
N ARG A 140 -26.06 -1.41 7.86
CA ARG A 140 -26.50 -0.33 6.96
C ARG A 140 -25.49 -0.11 5.83
N ILE A 141 -24.18 -0.28 6.12
CA ILE A 141 -23.12 -0.26 5.12
C ILE A 141 -22.13 -1.38 5.36
N VAL A 142 -21.58 -1.94 4.29
CA VAL A 142 -20.45 -2.87 4.32
C VAL A 142 -19.20 -2.16 3.82
N VAL A 143 -18.10 -2.29 4.55
CA VAL A 143 -16.76 -1.79 4.17
C VAL A 143 -15.85 -3.00 3.94
N ASP A 144 -15.47 -3.23 2.69
CA ASP A 144 -14.53 -4.30 2.33
C ASP A 144 -13.08 -3.84 2.53
N ALA A 145 -12.43 -4.36 3.56
CA ALA A 145 -11.01 -4.17 3.87
C ALA A 145 -10.22 -5.50 3.80
N SER A 146 -10.67 -6.44 2.95
CA SER A 146 -10.12 -7.80 2.82
C SER A 146 -8.80 -7.86 2.05
N GLY A 147 -8.22 -6.72 1.65
CA GLY A 147 -6.94 -6.63 0.96
C GLY A 147 -7.07 -6.45 -0.56
N HIS A 148 -6.02 -6.76 -1.29
CA HIS A 148 -5.93 -6.42 -2.72
C HIS A 148 -6.61 -7.43 -3.66
N LYS A 149 -7.18 -8.51 -3.14
CA LYS A 149 -7.99 -9.49 -3.89
C LYS A 149 -9.44 -9.51 -3.38
N PRO A 150 -10.15 -8.37 -3.37
CA PRO A 150 -11.51 -8.29 -2.84
C PRO A 150 -12.48 -9.01 -3.77
N VAL A 151 -13.34 -9.84 -3.20
CA VAL A 151 -14.34 -10.61 -3.96
C VAL A 151 -15.58 -9.77 -4.25
N PHE A 152 -15.90 -8.80 -3.38
CA PHE A 152 -17.17 -8.07 -3.42
C PHE A 152 -17.10 -6.72 -4.11
N ILE A 153 -15.89 -6.24 -4.42
CA ILE A 153 -15.68 -4.93 -5.05
C ILE A 153 -15.63 -5.05 -6.57
N LYS A 154 -16.60 -4.48 -7.22
CA LYS A 154 -16.65 -4.38 -8.69
C LYS A 154 -15.64 -3.34 -9.18
N ARG A 155 -14.95 -3.66 -10.27
CA ARG A 155 -14.01 -2.78 -10.96
C ARG A 155 -14.37 -2.69 -12.45
N LYS A 156 -14.00 -1.60 -13.09
CA LYS A 156 -14.22 -1.45 -14.55
C LYS A 156 -13.06 -2.08 -15.31
N GLY A 157 -13.41 -2.85 -16.35
CA GLY A 157 -12.43 -3.49 -17.25
C GLY A 157 -11.75 -4.72 -16.67
N ASP A 158 -10.95 -5.35 -17.49
CA ASP A 158 -10.06 -6.48 -17.17
C ASP A 158 -8.63 -6.09 -17.56
N PRO A 159 -7.99 -5.18 -16.84
CA PRO A 159 -6.67 -4.70 -17.19
C PRO A 159 -5.60 -5.72 -16.77
N THR A 160 -4.50 -5.68 -17.48
CA THR A 160 -3.26 -6.30 -17.06
C THR A 160 -2.79 -5.70 -15.74
N ILE A 161 -2.57 -6.54 -14.73
CA ILE A 161 -2.17 -6.09 -13.41
C ILE A 161 -0.69 -6.35 -13.20
N ALA A 162 0.06 -5.29 -12.99
CA ALA A 162 1.46 -5.36 -12.62
C ALA A 162 1.63 -5.37 -11.10
N TYR A 163 2.60 -6.15 -10.65
CA TYR A 163 2.85 -6.39 -9.23
C TYR A 163 4.24 -5.94 -8.83
N GLN A 164 4.36 -5.39 -7.64
CA GLN A 164 5.61 -5.38 -6.90
C GLN A 164 5.74 -6.73 -6.18
N ALA A 165 6.89 -7.37 -6.35
CA ALA A 165 7.24 -8.61 -5.68
C ALA A 165 8.57 -8.43 -4.95
N ALA A 166 8.68 -8.98 -3.75
CA ALA A 166 9.87 -8.88 -2.94
C ALA A 166 10.12 -10.16 -2.15
N TYR A 167 11.41 -10.52 -2.01
CA TYR A 167 11.87 -11.60 -1.16
C TYR A 167 12.93 -11.05 -0.21
N GLY A 168 12.69 -11.15 1.09
CA GLY A 168 13.55 -10.59 2.12
C GLY A 168 13.93 -11.57 3.22
N ILE A 169 15.09 -11.37 3.80
CA ILE A 169 15.63 -12.12 4.93
C ILE A 169 15.92 -11.14 6.08
N MET A 170 15.33 -11.37 7.22
CA MET A 170 15.75 -10.81 8.49
C MET A 170 16.65 -11.80 9.17
N GLY A 171 17.89 -11.43 9.52
CA GLY A 171 18.82 -12.39 10.08
C GLY A 171 20.20 -11.84 10.44
N ARG A 172 21.13 -12.76 10.71
CA ARG A 172 22.54 -12.47 10.95
C ARG A 172 23.38 -12.92 9.75
N PHE A 173 24.41 -12.15 9.45
CA PHE A 173 25.24 -12.34 8.27
C PHE A 173 26.73 -12.41 8.66
N SER A 174 27.56 -13.04 7.84
CA SER A 174 29.01 -13.18 8.08
C SER A 174 29.76 -11.84 8.10
N SER A 175 29.21 -10.85 7.38
CA SER A 175 29.64 -9.45 7.42
C SER A 175 28.43 -8.55 7.18
N PRO A 176 28.47 -7.26 7.58
CA PRO A 176 27.36 -6.33 7.41
C PRO A 176 26.95 -6.16 5.95
N PRO A 177 25.70 -6.47 5.55
CA PRO A 177 25.19 -6.20 4.19
C PRO A 177 25.08 -4.71 3.87
N VAL A 178 24.79 -3.90 4.90
CA VAL A 178 24.76 -2.45 4.90
C VAL A 178 25.38 -1.94 6.20
N HIS A 179 25.73 -0.65 6.30
CA HIS A 179 26.25 -0.12 7.56
C HIS A 179 25.23 -0.26 8.69
N ASP A 180 25.70 -0.40 9.93
CA ASP A 180 24.84 -0.39 11.10
C ASP A 180 24.05 0.91 11.16
N ASN A 181 22.76 0.81 11.52
CA ASN A 181 21.84 1.95 11.58
C ASN A 181 21.68 2.70 10.23
N GLN A 182 21.98 2.05 9.10
CA GLN A 182 21.70 2.55 7.76
C GLN A 182 20.46 1.90 7.18
N MET A 183 19.71 2.67 6.41
CA MET A 183 18.62 2.21 5.55
C MET A 183 19.00 2.50 4.11
N VAL A 184 19.06 1.45 3.29
CA VAL A 184 19.21 1.53 1.85
C VAL A 184 17.81 1.42 1.24
N LEU A 185 17.31 2.52 0.67
CA LEU A 185 15.97 2.57 0.06
C LEU A 185 15.94 1.83 -1.27
N MET A 186 16.95 2.04 -2.11
CA MET A 186 17.09 1.40 -3.42
C MET A 186 18.56 1.28 -3.79
N ASP A 187 19.03 0.06 -4.10
CA ASP A 187 20.34 -0.18 -4.71
C ASP A 187 20.14 -1.02 -5.98
N PHE A 188 20.22 -0.37 -7.13
CA PHE A 188 20.06 -0.99 -8.45
C PHE A 188 21.33 -1.64 -9.00
N GLY A 189 22.43 -1.71 -8.22
CA GLY A 189 23.65 -2.40 -8.67
C GLY A 189 23.34 -3.84 -9.08
N SER A 190 23.68 -4.23 -10.32
CA SER A 190 23.32 -5.52 -10.91
C SER A 190 24.53 -6.37 -11.38
N ASP A 191 25.75 -6.00 -10.98
CA ASP A 191 26.99 -6.69 -11.38
C ASP A 191 27.03 -8.18 -11.01
N HIS A 192 26.21 -8.57 -10.03
CA HIS A 192 26.05 -9.95 -9.58
C HIS A 192 25.15 -10.78 -10.51
N LEU A 193 24.45 -10.17 -11.48
CA LEU A 193 23.56 -10.83 -12.42
C LEU A 193 24.24 -11.11 -13.75
N SER A 194 23.90 -12.24 -14.38
CA SER A 194 24.34 -12.52 -15.74
C SER A 194 23.65 -11.56 -16.73
N GLU A 195 24.29 -11.34 -17.88
CA GLU A 195 23.70 -10.54 -18.97
C GLU A 195 22.37 -11.13 -19.45
N SER A 196 22.24 -12.46 -19.48
CA SER A 196 21.02 -13.15 -19.83
C SER A 196 19.88 -12.86 -18.85
N ASP A 197 20.16 -12.88 -17.54
CA ASP A 197 19.15 -12.57 -16.52
C ASP A 197 18.68 -11.12 -16.61
N ARG A 198 19.61 -10.16 -16.76
CA ARG A 198 19.27 -8.73 -16.94
C ARG A 198 18.42 -8.44 -18.17
N LYS A 199 18.61 -9.19 -19.27
CA LYS A 199 17.84 -9.01 -20.50
C LYS A 199 16.46 -9.67 -20.47
N GLN A 200 16.30 -10.77 -19.74
CA GLN A 200 15.08 -11.59 -19.75
C GLN A 200 14.08 -11.18 -18.66
N ASN A 201 14.53 -10.51 -17.63
CA ASN A 201 13.71 -10.19 -16.46
C ASN A 201 13.78 -8.70 -16.15
N SER A 202 12.67 -8.16 -15.59
CA SER A 202 12.63 -6.78 -15.11
C SER A 202 13.74 -6.51 -14.08
N PRO A 203 14.28 -5.26 -14.05
CA PRO A 203 15.27 -4.88 -13.05
C PRO A 203 14.74 -5.02 -11.62
N THR A 204 15.63 -5.35 -10.69
CA THR A 204 15.38 -5.40 -9.26
C THR A 204 16.39 -4.55 -8.50
N PHE A 205 16.06 -4.21 -7.27
CA PHE A 205 16.93 -3.44 -6.39
C PHE A 205 16.99 -4.07 -5.01
N LEU A 206 18.07 -3.83 -4.29
CA LEU A 206 18.17 -4.15 -2.87
C LEU A 206 17.48 -3.07 -2.04
N TYR A 207 16.64 -3.50 -1.12
CA TYR A 207 16.10 -2.71 -0.01
C TYR A 207 16.64 -3.34 1.28
N ALA A 208 17.35 -2.56 2.13
CA ALA A 208 18.06 -3.16 3.25
C ALA A 208 18.23 -2.21 4.44
N MET A 209 18.29 -2.76 5.66
CA MET A 209 18.45 -2.00 6.90
C MET A 209 19.32 -2.75 7.91
N GLY A 210 20.16 -1.98 8.62
CA GLY A 210 20.84 -2.43 9.82
C GLY A 210 20.05 -2.06 11.07
N PHE A 211 19.80 -3.03 11.95
CA PHE A 211 19.08 -2.83 13.21
C PHE A 211 20.01 -2.68 14.41
N GLY A 212 21.33 -2.75 14.18
CA GLY A 212 22.33 -2.86 15.25
C GLY A 212 22.49 -4.29 15.73
N ASP A 213 23.51 -4.52 16.57
CA ASP A 213 23.82 -5.82 17.17
C ASP A 213 23.95 -6.99 16.18
N GLY A 214 24.34 -6.69 14.93
CA GLY A 214 24.52 -7.68 13.87
C GLY A 214 23.22 -8.23 13.29
N LEU A 215 22.09 -7.58 13.52
CA LEU A 215 20.80 -7.91 12.92
C LEU A 215 20.53 -7.02 11.70
N TYR A 216 20.18 -7.63 10.57
CA TYR A 216 19.89 -6.93 9.32
C TYR A 216 18.64 -7.47 8.66
N PHE A 217 17.96 -6.60 7.91
CA PHE A 217 16.97 -6.98 6.93
C PHE A 217 17.50 -6.66 5.53
N VAL A 218 17.44 -7.62 4.62
CA VAL A 218 17.85 -7.48 3.23
C VAL A 218 16.77 -8.05 2.32
N GLU A 219 16.37 -7.32 1.30
CA GLU A 219 15.26 -7.68 0.43
C GLU A 219 15.59 -7.35 -1.02
N GLU A 220 15.44 -8.32 -1.92
CA GLU A 220 15.48 -8.11 -3.36
C GLU A 220 14.07 -7.84 -3.86
N THR A 221 13.87 -6.67 -4.46
CA THR A 221 12.54 -6.13 -4.77
C THR A 221 12.44 -5.74 -6.24
N SER A 222 11.35 -6.10 -6.92
CA SER A 222 11.00 -5.55 -8.24
C SER A 222 10.28 -4.22 -8.08
N LEU A 223 10.44 -3.28 -9.03
CA LEU A 223 9.65 -2.06 -8.99
C LEU A 223 8.18 -2.35 -9.27
N SER A 224 7.90 -2.90 -10.44
CA SER A 224 6.58 -3.40 -10.84
C SER A 224 6.73 -4.17 -12.15
N SER A 225 6.08 -5.30 -12.29
CA SER A 225 6.15 -6.11 -13.51
C SER A 225 4.88 -6.91 -13.74
N ASP A 226 4.61 -7.17 -15.03
CA ASP A 226 3.59 -8.10 -15.50
C ASP A 226 4.20 -9.05 -16.55
N PRO A 227 4.20 -10.36 -16.26
CA PRO A 227 3.80 -10.98 -14.99
C PRO A 227 4.70 -10.61 -13.81
N ALA A 228 4.22 -10.82 -12.59
CA ALA A 228 5.00 -10.64 -11.36
C ALA A 228 6.28 -11.50 -11.41
N LEU A 229 7.41 -10.96 -10.93
CA LEU A 229 8.61 -11.78 -10.75
C LEU A 229 8.36 -12.86 -9.67
N GLY A 230 8.77 -14.09 -9.97
CA GLY A 230 8.64 -15.21 -9.03
C GLY A 230 9.57 -15.06 -7.82
N PHE A 231 9.10 -15.50 -6.65
CA PHE A 231 9.90 -15.45 -5.42
C PHE A 231 11.21 -16.23 -5.54
N ASP A 232 11.21 -17.37 -6.26
CA ASP A 232 12.46 -18.16 -6.50
C ASP A 232 13.50 -17.38 -7.30
N LEU A 233 13.07 -16.50 -8.21
CA LEU A 233 13.99 -15.62 -8.94
C LEU A 233 14.55 -14.54 -8.02
N LEU A 234 13.72 -13.91 -7.22
CA LEU A 234 14.13 -12.87 -6.27
C LEU A 234 15.08 -13.44 -5.21
N GLU A 235 14.80 -14.63 -4.67
CA GLU A 235 15.67 -15.35 -3.76
C GLU A 235 17.04 -15.61 -4.37
N ARG A 236 17.08 -16.18 -5.58
CA ARG A 236 18.36 -16.42 -6.29
C ARG A 236 19.14 -15.13 -6.54
N ARG A 237 18.47 -14.03 -6.88
CA ARG A 237 19.12 -12.72 -7.08
C ARG A 237 19.67 -12.17 -5.79
N LEU A 238 18.93 -12.26 -4.69
CA LEU A 238 19.41 -11.85 -3.36
C LEU A 238 20.64 -12.67 -2.94
N GLN A 239 20.59 -13.98 -3.07
CA GLN A 239 21.72 -14.87 -2.76
C GLN A 239 22.93 -14.56 -3.63
N SER A 240 22.72 -14.31 -4.95
CA SER A 240 23.79 -13.92 -5.86
C SER A 240 24.43 -12.59 -5.47
N ARG A 241 23.61 -11.61 -5.08
CA ARG A 241 24.07 -10.30 -4.60
C ARG A 241 24.90 -10.42 -3.32
N LEU A 242 24.41 -11.16 -2.32
CA LEU A 242 25.14 -11.39 -1.07
C LEU A 242 26.46 -12.11 -1.35
N LYS A 243 26.44 -13.17 -2.13
CA LYS A 243 27.64 -13.93 -2.51
C LYS A 243 28.68 -13.08 -3.24
N SER A 244 28.27 -12.21 -4.18
CA SER A 244 29.19 -11.32 -4.91
C SER A 244 29.88 -10.32 -3.98
N ARG A 245 29.25 -10.00 -2.83
CA ARG A 245 29.80 -9.15 -1.78
C ARG A 245 30.60 -9.96 -0.71
N GLY A 246 30.73 -11.28 -0.87
CA GLY A 246 31.38 -12.16 0.11
C GLY A 246 30.57 -12.30 1.42
N ILE A 247 29.27 -12.17 1.37
CA ILE A 247 28.38 -12.20 2.53
C ILE A 247 27.62 -13.53 2.54
N GLU A 248 27.65 -14.23 3.67
CA GLU A 248 26.89 -15.46 3.92
C GLU A 248 25.80 -15.19 4.96
N VAL A 249 24.63 -15.82 4.77
CA VAL A 249 23.56 -15.83 5.77
C VAL A 249 23.92 -16.85 6.85
N LEU A 250 24.10 -16.39 8.07
CA LEU A 250 24.45 -17.25 9.22
C LEU A 250 23.20 -17.75 9.96
N GLU A 251 22.20 -16.86 10.11
CA GLU A 251 20.95 -17.17 10.80
C GLU A 251 19.79 -16.47 10.08
N GLU A 252 18.76 -17.22 9.75
CA GLU A 252 17.50 -16.69 9.22
C GLU A 252 16.45 -16.64 10.34
N HIS A 253 16.12 -15.44 10.80
CA HIS A 253 15.09 -15.28 11.81
C HIS A 253 13.68 -15.22 11.21
N TYR A 254 13.57 -14.62 10.01
CA TYR A 254 12.30 -14.42 9.33
C TYR A 254 12.52 -14.23 7.84
N ILE A 255 11.69 -14.87 7.02
CA ILE A 255 11.64 -14.69 5.57
C ILE A 255 10.36 -13.94 5.22
N GLU A 256 10.49 -12.81 4.52
CA GLU A 256 9.37 -12.06 3.99
C GLU A 256 9.16 -12.34 2.50
N ARG A 257 7.91 -12.55 2.12
CA ARG A 257 7.48 -12.64 0.73
C ARG A 257 6.34 -11.67 0.52
N CYS A 258 6.61 -10.56 -0.15
CA CYS A 258 5.63 -9.55 -0.47
C CYS A 258 5.20 -9.64 -1.94
N LEU A 259 3.88 -9.57 -2.17
CA LEU A 259 3.30 -9.48 -3.50
C LEU A 259 2.03 -8.65 -3.44
N PHE A 260 2.03 -7.51 -4.13
CA PHE A 260 0.85 -6.65 -4.19
C PHE A 260 0.76 -5.88 -5.53
N PRO A 261 -0.46 -5.60 -6.00
CA PRO A 261 -0.66 -4.90 -7.26
C PRO A 261 -0.30 -3.41 -7.15
N MET A 262 0.39 -2.88 -8.16
CA MET A 262 0.79 -1.49 -8.24
C MET A 262 -0.16 -0.63 -9.09
N ASN A 263 -0.84 -1.24 -10.07
CA ASN A 263 -1.71 -0.54 -11.01
C ASN A 263 -3.17 -1.03 -10.96
N LEU A 264 -3.64 -1.49 -9.79
CA LEU A 264 -4.99 -2.01 -9.64
C LEU A 264 -6.01 -0.94 -10.09
N PRO A 265 -6.98 -1.24 -10.96
CA PRO A 265 -7.97 -0.26 -11.39
C PRO A 265 -8.77 0.30 -10.23
N MET A 266 -9.26 1.53 -10.38
CA MET A 266 -10.20 2.09 -9.41
C MET A 266 -11.45 1.22 -9.29
N PRO A 267 -11.99 1.04 -8.08
CA PRO A 267 -13.32 0.47 -7.92
C PRO A 267 -14.37 1.22 -8.73
N SER A 268 -15.42 0.54 -9.16
CA SER A 268 -16.62 1.25 -9.58
C SER A 268 -17.22 1.90 -8.34
N PHE A 269 -17.42 3.21 -8.37
CA PHE A 269 -18.10 3.89 -7.26
C PHE A 269 -19.61 3.67 -7.30
N ASP A 270 -20.14 3.22 -8.44
CA ASP A 270 -21.54 2.86 -8.62
C ASP A 270 -21.84 1.46 -8.07
N GLN A 271 -21.78 1.32 -6.74
CA GLN A 271 -22.04 0.07 -6.02
C GLN A 271 -22.43 0.36 -4.56
N PRO A 272 -23.28 -0.50 -3.94
CA PRO A 272 -23.81 -0.29 -2.59
C PRO A 272 -22.88 -0.81 -1.47
N ILE A 273 -21.58 -0.80 -1.71
CA ILE A 273 -20.50 -1.23 -0.81
C ILE A 273 -19.32 -0.28 -0.97
N VAL A 274 -18.60 -0.03 0.11
CA VAL A 274 -17.34 0.74 0.08
C VAL A 274 -16.18 -0.19 0.33
N ALA A 275 -15.00 0.13 -0.21
CA ALA A 275 -13.77 -0.58 0.14
C ALA A 275 -12.82 0.35 0.89
N PHE A 276 -11.81 -0.26 1.56
CA PHE A 276 -10.72 0.46 2.20
C PHE A 276 -9.39 -0.30 2.06
N GLY A 277 -8.27 0.42 2.07
CA GLY A 277 -6.94 -0.17 1.90
C GLY A 277 -6.72 -0.75 0.51
N GLY A 278 -6.14 -1.94 0.41
CA GLY A 278 -5.86 -2.61 -0.86
C GLY A 278 -7.11 -2.86 -1.70
N ALA A 279 -8.25 -3.14 -1.08
CA ALA A 279 -9.54 -3.31 -1.74
C ALA A 279 -10.01 -2.03 -2.45
N ALA A 280 -9.64 -0.86 -1.93
CA ALA A 280 -9.97 0.44 -2.49
C ALA A 280 -8.92 1.02 -3.43
N SER A 281 -7.92 0.25 -3.87
CA SER A 281 -6.78 0.72 -4.68
C SER A 281 -5.91 1.79 -3.99
N MET A 282 -5.78 1.73 -2.65
CA MET A 282 -5.01 2.69 -1.87
C MET A 282 -3.50 2.37 -1.81
N VAL A 283 -3.03 1.34 -2.52
CA VAL A 283 -1.59 1.17 -2.75
C VAL A 283 -1.14 2.26 -3.71
N HIS A 284 -0.15 3.04 -3.31
CA HIS A 284 0.34 4.16 -4.10
C HIS A 284 1.10 3.67 -5.34
N PRO A 285 0.69 4.03 -6.56
CA PRO A 285 1.24 3.43 -7.77
C PRO A 285 2.74 3.70 -7.99
N ALA A 286 3.27 4.80 -7.44
CA ALA A 286 4.67 5.16 -7.64
C ALA A 286 5.61 4.67 -6.54
N SER A 287 5.10 4.35 -5.34
CA SER A 287 5.94 3.99 -4.18
C SER A 287 5.60 2.65 -3.53
N GLY A 288 4.43 2.07 -3.84
CA GLY A 288 3.93 0.89 -3.13
C GLY A 288 3.45 1.18 -1.69
N TYR A 289 3.61 2.42 -1.19
CA TYR A 289 3.18 2.78 0.16
C TYR A 289 1.66 2.78 0.28
N SER A 290 1.16 2.47 1.45
CA SER A 290 -0.27 2.34 1.66
C SER A 290 -0.72 2.81 3.05
N ILE A 291 0.05 2.52 4.10
CA ILE A 291 -0.35 2.75 5.50
C ILE A 291 -0.53 4.26 5.78
N GLY A 292 0.39 5.12 5.35
CA GLY A 292 0.28 6.56 5.56
C GLY A 292 -1.00 7.15 4.96
N ALA A 293 -1.36 6.73 3.73
CA ALA A 293 -2.61 7.14 3.10
C ALA A 293 -3.85 6.59 3.83
N GLN A 294 -3.80 5.34 4.32
CA GLN A 294 -4.89 4.75 5.11
C GLN A 294 -5.12 5.54 6.40
N LEU A 295 -4.07 5.84 7.14
CA LEU A 295 -4.18 6.60 8.39
C LEU A 295 -4.76 8.00 8.17
N ARG A 296 -4.38 8.68 7.09
CA ARG A 296 -4.88 10.02 6.77
C ARG A 296 -6.33 10.03 6.27
N ARG A 297 -6.76 9.00 5.51
CA ARG A 297 -8.07 8.99 4.84
C ARG A 297 -9.16 8.24 5.60
N ALA A 298 -8.82 7.43 6.61
CA ALA A 298 -9.82 6.73 7.40
C ALA A 298 -10.79 7.66 8.12
N PRO A 299 -10.35 8.78 8.75
CA PRO A 299 -11.27 9.74 9.35
C PRO A 299 -12.26 10.35 8.36
N ASP A 300 -11.81 10.74 7.16
CA ASP A 300 -12.66 11.35 6.13
C ASP A 300 -13.74 10.38 5.64
N LEU A 301 -13.36 9.12 5.39
CA LEU A 301 -14.32 8.07 5.05
C LEU A 301 -15.33 7.83 6.18
N ALA A 302 -14.85 7.76 7.42
CA ALA A 302 -15.71 7.53 8.59
C ALA A 302 -16.70 8.67 8.80
N ILE A 303 -16.27 9.93 8.69
CA ILE A 303 -17.12 11.11 8.78
C ILE A 303 -18.19 11.11 7.67
N ALA A 304 -17.80 10.80 6.42
CA ALA A 304 -18.73 10.76 5.30
C ALA A 304 -19.81 9.68 5.49
N ILE A 305 -19.43 8.49 5.94
CA ILE A 305 -20.36 7.40 6.26
C ILE A 305 -21.27 7.79 7.44
N ALA A 306 -20.70 8.31 8.54
CA ALA A 306 -21.47 8.70 9.71
C ALA A 306 -22.51 9.79 9.39
N SER A 307 -22.14 10.76 8.56
CA SER A 307 -23.07 11.80 8.12
C SER A 307 -24.23 11.24 7.28
N ALA A 308 -23.93 10.31 6.36
CA ALA A 308 -24.95 9.70 5.51
C ALA A 308 -25.92 8.79 6.30
N ILE A 309 -25.42 8.11 7.31
CA ILE A 309 -26.21 7.21 8.18
C ILE A 309 -27.23 7.98 9.05
N GLN A 310 -27.03 9.26 9.31
CA GLN A 310 -27.99 10.06 10.09
C GLN A 310 -29.40 10.06 9.47
N SER A 311 -29.52 9.92 8.16
CA SER A 311 -30.81 9.67 7.51
C SER A 311 -31.19 8.19 7.71
N GLU A 312 -32.24 7.94 8.50
CA GLU A 312 -32.73 6.58 8.78
C GLU A 312 -33.16 5.84 7.51
N THR A 313 -33.59 6.57 6.48
CA THR A 313 -34.07 6.04 5.20
C THR A 313 -32.96 5.86 4.16
N ALA A 314 -31.71 6.31 4.42
CA ALA A 314 -30.63 6.18 3.47
C ALA A 314 -30.35 4.70 3.16
N SER A 315 -30.35 4.36 1.88
CA SER A 315 -30.01 3.04 1.38
C SER A 315 -28.51 2.76 1.51
N PRO A 316 -28.08 1.49 1.51
CA PRO A 316 -26.65 1.14 1.44
C PRO A 316 -25.93 1.80 0.26
N TYR A 317 -26.63 2.00 -0.86
CA TYR A 317 -26.08 2.65 -2.04
C TYR A 317 -25.79 4.14 -1.76
N GLU A 318 -26.73 4.90 -1.19
CA GLU A 318 -26.52 6.31 -0.87
C GLU A 318 -25.41 6.53 0.15
N ILE A 319 -25.34 5.66 1.16
CA ILE A 319 -24.26 5.68 2.16
C ILE A 319 -22.90 5.37 1.47
N ALA A 320 -22.88 4.38 0.56
CA ALA A 320 -21.66 4.03 -0.18
C ALA A 320 -21.20 5.18 -1.08
N GLN A 321 -22.12 5.90 -1.76
CA GLN A 321 -21.77 7.07 -2.57
C GLN A 321 -21.10 8.17 -1.74
N ALA A 322 -21.63 8.46 -0.54
CA ALA A 322 -21.01 9.40 0.38
C ALA A 322 -19.63 8.91 0.83
N GLY A 323 -19.50 7.64 1.18
CA GLY A 323 -18.23 7.02 1.56
C GLY A 323 -17.17 7.08 0.45
N TRP A 324 -17.53 6.72 -0.78
CA TRP A 324 -16.61 6.81 -1.92
C TRP A 324 -16.13 8.23 -2.18
N LYS A 325 -17.04 9.22 -2.08
CA LYS A 325 -16.68 10.64 -2.23
C LYS A 325 -15.75 11.13 -1.12
N GLY A 326 -15.94 10.67 0.12
CA GLY A 326 -15.06 10.96 1.24
C GLY A 326 -13.66 10.33 1.08
N LEU A 327 -13.61 9.07 0.60
CA LEU A 327 -12.35 8.35 0.43
C LEU A 327 -11.56 8.82 -0.80
N TRP A 328 -12.26 9.09 -1.91
CA TRP A 328 -11.67 9.44 -3.21
C TRP A 328 -12.25 10.76 -3.73
N PRO A 329 -11.94 11.91 -3.08
CA PRO A 329 -12.27 13.22 -3.64
C PRO A 329 -11.51 13.43 -4.96
N ASP A 330 -12.00 14.34 -5.80
CA ASP A 330 -11.52 14.58 -7.16
C ASP A 330 -9.99 14.80 -7.23
N ASP A 331 -9.41 15.57 -6.30
CA ASP A 331 -7.95 15.78 -6.26
C ASP A 331 -7.18 14.47 -6.08
N CYS A 332 -7.65 13.58 -5.19
CA CYS A 332 -7.04 12.27 -4.98
C CYS A 332 -7.16 11.36 -6.21
N LEU A 333 -8.30 11.42 -6.91
CA LEU A 333 -8.51 10.66 -8.15
C LEU A 333 -7.60 11.15 -9.26
N ARG A 334 -7.49 12.48 -9.47
CA ARG A 334 -6.58 13.07 -10.46
C ARG A 334 -5.14 12.63 -10.21
N LYS A 335 -4.68 12.73 -8.97
CA LYS A 335 -3.32 12.29 -8.59
C LYS A 335 -3.11 10.79 -8.85
N TYR A 336 -4.08 9.96 -8.49
CA TYR A 336 -4.00 8.52 -8.73
C TYR A 336 -3.79 8.19 -10.21
N TYR A 337 -4.52 8.84 -11.13
CA TYR A 337 -4.33 8.63 -12.56
C TYR A 337 -2.98 9.14 -13.06
N LEU A 338 -2.46 10.25 -12.54
CA LEU A 338 -1.13 10.74 -12.86
C LEU A 338 -0.02 9.81 -12.36
N TYR A 339 -0.13 9.27 -11.15
CA TYR A 339 0.83 8.28 -10.62
C TYR A 339 0.81 7.00 -11.45
N ARG A 340 -0.36 6.50 -11.81
CA ARG A 340 -0.49 5.35 -12.70
C ARG A 340 0.11 5.61 -14.07
N PHE A 341 -0.15 6.78 -14.65
CA PHE A 341 0.46 7.20 -15.90
C PHE A 341 2.00 7.14 -15.82
N GLY A 342 2.59 7.61 -14.74
CA GLY A 342 4.03 7.51 -14.49
C GLY A 342 4.51 6.07 -14.37
N LEU A 343 3.80 5.23 -13.62
CA LEU A 343 4.14 3.82 -13.45
C LEU A 343 4.19 3.06 -14.77
N GLU A 344 3.21 3.25 -15.67
CA GLU A 344 3.17 2.61 -16.98
C GLU A 344 4.43 2.94 -17.82
N LYS A 345 5.04 4.10 -17.61
CA LYS A 345 6.33 4.45 -18.24
C LYS A 345 7.49 3.67 -17.62
N LEU A 346 7.56 3.69 -16.29
CA LEU A 346 8.67 3.07 -15.54
C LEU A 346 8.73 1.56 -15.74
N MET A 347 7.59 0.88 -15.89
CA MET A 347 7.54 -0.55 -16.16
C MET A 347 8.24 -0.96 -17.47
N ARG A 348 8.45 -0.03 -18.40
CA ARG A 348 9.15 -0.28 -19.68
C ARG A 348 10.60 0.16 -19.68
N PHE A 349 11.04 0.80 -18.62
CA PHE A 349 12.42 1.26 -18.50
C PHE A 349 13.35 0.08 -18.23
N ASP A 350 14.48 0.07 -18.94
CA ASP A 350 15.58 -0.78 -18.60
C ASP A 350 16.32 -0.28 -17.33
N GLU A 351 17.30 -1.04 -16.89
CA GLU A 351 18.06 -0.73 -15.67
C GLU A 351 18.76 0.64 -15.74
N ALA A 352 19.34 0.98 -16.89
CA ALA A 352 20.05 2.25 -17.07
C ALA A 352 19.07 3.43 -16.99
N GLN A 353 17.91 3.30 -17.64
CA GLN A 353 16.86 4.31 -17.59
C GLN A 353 16.26 4.46 -16.18
N LEU A 354 16.08 3.36 -15.43
CA LEU A 354 15.62 3.43 -14.04
C LEU A 354 16.65 4.13 -13.15
N ASN A 355 17.93 3.80 -13.26
CA ASN A 355 19.00 4.50 -12.55
C ASN A 355 18.97 6.01 -12.83
N HIS A 356 18.96 6.42 -14.09
CA HIS A 356 18.90 7.82 -14.50
C HIS A 356 17.64 8.54 -14.03
N PHE A 357 16.50 7.83 -14.06
CA PHE A 357 15.22 8.38 -13.58
C PHE A 357 15.28 8.64 -12.07
N PHE A 358 15.68 7.66 -11.26
CA PHE A 358 15.70 7.81 -9.80
C PHE A 358 16.79 8.77 -9.32
N GLU A 359 17.95 8.82 -9.97
CA GLU A 359 18.94 9.86 -9.71
C GLU A 359 18.35 11.27 -9.90
N THR A 360 17.61 11.47 -11.00
CA THR A 360 16.98 12.76 -11.28
C THR A 360 15.84 13.05 -10.32
N PHE A 361 15.05 12.03 -9.98
CA PHE A 361 13.93 12.13 -9.07
C PHE A 361 14.36 12.56 -7.67
N PHE A 362 15.37 11.90 -7.10
CA PHE A 362 15.88 12.26 -5.77
C PHE A 362 16.76 13.53 -5.77
N ALA A 363 17.18 14.03 -6.93
CA ALA A 363 17.77 15.36 -7.08
C ALA A 363 16.74 16.50 -7.15
N LEU A 364 15.44 16.21 -7.12
CA LEU A 364 14.41 17.21 -6.88
C LEU A 364 14.51 17.75 -5.45
N LYS A 365 13.90 18.88 -5.19
CA LYS A 365 13.81 19.42 -3.81
C LYS A 365 13.08 18.41 -2.91
N THR A 366 13.55 18.25 -1.68
CA THR A 366 12.97 17.28 -0.71
C THR A 366 11.43 17.34 -0.63
N PRO A 367 10.75 18.51 -0.54
CA PRO A 367 9.29 18.55 -0.52
C PRO A 367 8.64 17.98 -1.78
N GLN A 368 9.30 18.06 -2.94
CA GLN A 368 8.74 17.52 -4.20
C GLN A 368 8.79 16.00 -4.24
N TRP A 369 9.98 15.39 -4.08
CA TRP A 369 10.09 13.94 -4.15
C TRP A 369 9.42 13.24 -2.95
N SER A 370 9.53 13.83 -1.75
CA SER A 370 8.92 13.26 -0.56
C SER A 370 7.39 13.33 -0.62
N GLY A 371 6.85 14.48 -1.01
CA GLY A 371 5.41 14.66 -1.20
C GLY A 371 4.85 13.80 -2.32
N PHE A 372 5.64 13.57 -3.40
CA PHE A 372 5.31 12.65 -4.48
C PHE A 372 5.15 11.21 -3.97
N LEU A 373 6.12 10.69 -3.20
CA LEU A 373 6.09 9.31 -2.70
C LEU A 373 5.03 9.07 -1.62
N SER A 374 4.67 10.09 -0.84
CA SER A 374 3.72 10.00 0.27
C SER A 374 2.31 10.50 -0.04
N ASP A 375 2.01 10.84 -1.31
CA ASP A 375 0.71 11.39 -1.76
C ASP A 375 0.28 12.67 -1.00
N LYS A 376 1.25 13.53 -0.65
CA LYS A 376 0.99 14.79 0.08
C LYS A 376 0.88 16.02 -0.83
N LEU A 377 1.33 15.93 -2.10
CA LEU A 377 1.22 17.03 -3.07
C LEU A 377 -0.24 17.24 -3.50
N THR A 378 -0.62 18.47 -3.75
CA THR A 378 -1.82 18.77 -4.53
C THR A 378 -1.61 18.36 -6.00
N THR A 379 -2.67 18.25 -6.78
CA THR A 379 -2.55 17.92 -8.22
C THR A 379 -1.65 18.91 -8.97
N ILE A 380 -1.72 20.21 -8.65
CA ILE A 380 -0.88 21.25 -9.30
C ILE A 380 0.59 21.06 -8.93
N GLU A 381 0.90 20.82 -7.66
CA GLU A 381 2.26 20.57 -7.19
C GLU A 381 2.83 19.28 -7.78
N LEU A 382 2.00 18.22 -7.91
CA LEU A 382 2.39 16.96 -8.53
C LEU A 382 2.76 17.16 -10.00
N ILE A 383 1.92 17.87 -10.77
CA ILE A 383 2.23 18.22 -12.17
C ILE A 383 3.52 19.04 -12.24
N GLY A 384 3.68 20.02 -11.36
CA GLY A 384 4.91 20.83 -11.27
C GLY A 384 6.15 19.98 -10.99
N ALA A 385 6.06 18.99 -10.07
CA ALA A 385 7.15 18.05 -9.79
C ALA A 385 7.46 17.15 -10.99
N MET A 386 6.44 16.63 -11.69
CA MET A 386 6.62 15.82 -12.91
C MET A 386 7.28 16.61 -14.04
N LEU A 387 6.87 17.86 -14.28
CA LEU A 387 7.49 18.73 -15.28
C LEU A 387 8.94 19.07 -14.92
N ASN A 388 9.23 19.31 -13.65
CA ASN A 388 10.57 19.60 -13.17
C ASN A 388 11.48 18.36 -13.32
N LEU A 389 10.96 17.18 -13.00
CA LEU A 389 11.63 15.90 -13.24
C LEU A 389 11.94 15.72 -14.73
N PHE A 390 10.94 15.87 -15.60
CA PHE A 390 11.12 15.77 -17.05
C PHE A 390 12.19 16.74 -17.58
N ALA A 391 12.14 18.00 -17.15
CA ALA A 391 13.08 19.01 -17.59
C ALA A 391 14.53 18.72 -17.19
N LYS A 392 14.74 18.08 -16.04
CA LYS A 392 16.07 17.71 -15.53
C LYS A 392 16.56 16.34 -16.02
N SER A 393 15.66 15.48 -16.48
CA SER A 393 16.00 14.12 -16.91
C SER A 393 16.90 14.11 -18.14
N PRO A 394 17.81 13.13 -18.30
CA PRO A 394 18.57 12.91 -19.51
C PRO A 394 17.67 12.45 -20.67
N ASN A 395 18.21 12.46 -21.89
CA ASN A 395 17.41 12.27 -23.12
C ASN A 395 16.79 10.87 -23.22
N ASP A 396 17.44 9.83 -22.75
CA ASP A 396 16.91 8.45 -22.72
C ASP A 396 15.66 8.33 -21.86
N VAL A 397 15.67 8.94 -20.68
CA VAL A 397 14.51 9.03 -19.79
C VAL A 397 13.41 9.91 -20.41
N ARG A 398 13.75 11.09 -20.94
CA ARG A 398 12.74 11.97 -21.61
C ARG A 398 12.05 11.23 -22.75
N TRP A 399 12.83 10.53 -23.59
CA TRP A 399 12.29 9.77 -24.71
C TRP A 399 11.31 8.68 -24.22
N GLY A 400 11.69 7.91 -23.21
CA GLY A 400 10.82 6.91 -22.61
C GLY A 400 9.53 7.51 -22.02
N LEU A 401 9.63 8.65 -21.34
CA LEU A 401 8.47 9.36 -20.78
C LEU A 401 7.51 9.91 -21.85
N MET A 402 8.00 10.27 -23.04
CA MET A 402 7.17 10.79 -24.14
C MET A 402 6.43 9.70 -24.92
N GLN A 403 6.81 8.43 -24.80
CA GLN A 403 6.14 7.35 -25.53
C GLN A 403 4.74 7.07 -24.99
N PHE A 404 3.77 6.85 -25.85
CA PHE A 404 2.39 6.44 -25.53
C PHE A 404 2.13 5.09 -26.19
N LEU A 405 2.50 4.00 -25.52
CA LEU A 405 2.50 2.65 -26.07
C LEU A 405 1.50 1.69 -25.40
N GLY A 406 0.82 2.13 -24.34
CA GLY A 406 -0.07 1.30 -23.55
C GLY A 406 -1.34 2.03 -23.11
N THR A 407 -1.65 1.91 -21.83
CA THR A 407 -2.89 2.45 -21.24
C THR A 407 -2.82 3.95 -20.93
N GLU A 408 -1.71 4.61 -21.22
CA GLU A 408 -1.46 6.02 -20.83
C GLU A 408 -2.48 6.99 -21.39
N GLY A 409 -2.92 6.78 -22.64
CA GLY A 409 -3.96 7.61 -23.26
C GLY A 409 -5.28 7.54 -22.50
N SER A 410 -5.68 6.34 -22.07
CA SER A 410 -6.89 6.16 -21.29
C SER A 410 -6.75 6.75 -19.87
N LEU A 411 -5.60 6.60 -19.22
CA LEU A 411 -5.34 7.18 -17.90
C LEU A 411 -5.36 8.72 -17.95
N PHE A 412 -4.77 9.32 -19.00
CA PHE A 412 -4.82 10.76 -19.20
C PHE A 412 -6.25 11.24 -19.46
N TRP A 413 -7.06 10.45 -20.19
CA TRP A 413 -8.46 10.76 -20.41
C TRP A 413 -9.29 10.68 -19.12
N GLU A 414 -9.06 9.67 -18.29
CA GLU A 414 -9.72 9.58 -16.96
C GLU A 414 -9.31 10.73 -16.04
N PHE A 415 -8.03 11.17 -16.06
CA PHE A 415 -7.57 12.36 -15.36
C PHE A 415 -8.33 13.64 -15.77
N LEU A 416 -8.63 13.79 -17.07
CA LEU A 416 -9.37 14.97 -17.58
C LEU A 416 -10.87 14.95 -17.26
N LYS A 417 -11.46 13.77 -17.03
CA LYS A 417 -12.90 13.64 -16.71
C LYS A 417 -13.23 13.97 -15.25
N VAL A 418 -12.27 13.82 -14.36
CA VAL A 418 -12.37 14.18 -12.93
C VAL A 418 -12.13 15.68 -12.76
#